data_02c592c8604b6ba4cfec17701a5e1e12
#
_entry.id   02c592c8604b6ba4cfec17701a5e1e12
#
_cell.length_a   1.000
_cell.length_b   1.000
_cell.length_c   1.000
_cell.angle_alpha   90.00
_cell.angle_beta   90.00
_cell.angle_gamma   90.00
#
_symmetry.space_group_name_H-M   'P 1'
#
loop_
_entity.id
_entity.type
_entity.pdbx_description
1 polymer ?
#
loop_
_entity_poly.entity_id
_entity_poly.type
_entity_poly.pdbx_seq_one_letter_code
_entity_poly.pdbx_strand_id
1 'polypeptide(L)'
;MRTSSTLRSLFYHHAHFAVLLCSLVSVTLLAVGCTEKTIPIRDLAANSAGYDGKTVQVAGTVKSAAGALGYGVYQIDDGTGTMMVVTETGGAPAQGAKIGVLGVFHSAFTVGTDVVAVIVEKERRTR
;
A
#
# COMPACT_ATOMS: atom_id res chain seq x y z
N MET A 1 -37.46 -49.96 30.84
CA MET A 1 -37.26 -48.49 30.83
C MET A 1 -35.82 -48.10 31.10
N ARG A 2 -34.92 -48.35 30.18
CA ARG A 2 -33.51 -47.90 30.24
C ARG A 2 -32.96 -47.75 28.83
N THR A 3 -33.40 -46.74 28.06
CA THR A 3 -32.85 -46.46 26.72
C THR A 3 -32.94 -44.98 26.31
N SER A 4 -32.92 -44.03 27.25
CA SER A 4 -33.03 -42.62 26.88
C SER A 4 -31.84 -41.73 27.29
N SER A 5 -30.80 -42.29 27.94
CA SER A 5 -29.66 -41.48 28.38
C SER A 5 -28.46 -41.47 27.41
N THR A 6 -28.36 -42.47 26.54
CA THR A 6 -27.22 -42.59 25.59
C THR A 6 -27.38 -41.72 24.35
N LEU A 7 -28.58 -41.45 23.90
CA LEU A 7 -28.85 -40.59 22.74
C LEU A 7 -28.58 -39.08 23.00
N ARG A 8 -28.78 -38.62 24.25
CA ARG A 8 -28.51 -37.21 24.61
C ARG A 8 -27.04 -36.88 24.63
N SER A 9 -26.18 -37.84 25.01
CA SER A 9 -24.74 -37.65 25.05
C SER A 9 -24.13 -37.50 23.65
N LEU A 10 -24.62 -38.23 22.65
CA LEU A 10 -24.13 -38.19 21.28
C LEU A 10 -24.43 -36.83 20.59
N PHE A 11 -25.61 -36.26 20.86
CA PHE A 11 -25.98 -34.94 20.29
C PHE A 11 -25.14 -33.79 20.87
N TYR A 12 -24.76 -33.85 22.14
CA TYR A 12 -23.92 -32.83 22.76
C TYR A 12 -22.49 -32.81 22.20
N HIS A 13 -21.91 -33.96 21.91
CA HIS A 13 -20.55 -34.02 21.35
C HIS A 13 -20.47 -33.51 19.91
N HIS A 14 -21.51 -33.76 19.10
CA HIS A 14 -21.57 -33.27 17.72
C HIS A 14 -21.80 -31.75 17.65
N ALA A 15 -22.60 -31.18 18.57
CA ALA A 15 -22.85 -29.75 18.65
C ALA A 15 -21.57 -28.96 19.04
N HIS A 16 -20.79 -29.46 19.98
CA HIS A 16 -19.53 -28.82 20.37
C HIS A 16 -18.43 -28.91 19.29
N PHE A 17 -18.41 -30.04 18.55
CA PHE A 17 -17.47 -30.22 17.46
C PHE A 17 -17.76 -29.30 16.28
N ALA A 18 -19.02 -29.10 15.93
CA ALA A 18 -19.45 -28.17 14.88
C ALA A 18 -19.19 -26.71 15.24
N VAL A 19 -19.37 -26.31 16.51
CA VAL A 19 -19.08 -24.94 16.99
C VAL A 19 -17.57 -24.68 17.00
N LEU A 20 -16.75 -25.65 17.39
CA LEU A 20 -15.29 -25.54 17.36
C LEU A 20 -14.74 -25.44 15.91
N LEU A 21 -15.29 -26.21 14.96
CA LEU A 21 -14.90 -26.10 13.54
C LEU A 21 -15.29 -24.74 12.94
N CYS A 22 -16.47 -24.20 13.26
CA CYS A 22 -16.90 -22.88 12.80
C CYS A 22 -16.01 -21.76 13.37
N SER A 23 -15.54 -21.87 14.61
CA SER A 23 -14.68 -20.85 15.22
C SER A 23 -13.27 -20.86 14.62
N LEU A 24 -12.73 -22.02 14.23
CA LEU A 24 -11.44 -22.11 13.55
C LEU A 24 -11.47 -21.54 12.11
N VAL A 25 -12.57 -21.71 11.39
CA VAL A 25 -12.73 -21.18 10.03
C VAL A 25 -12.87 -19.65 10.05
N SER A 26 -13.49 -19.08 11.10
CA SER A 26 -13.64 -17.61 11.23
C SER A 26 -12.33 -16.88 11.51
N VAL A 27 -11.34 -17.53 12.13
CA VAL A 27 -10.03 -16.90 12.45
C VAL A 27 -9.10 -16.86 11.23
N THR A 28 -9.27 -17.78 10.28
CA THR A 28 -8.40 -17.83 9.09
C THR A 28 -8.77 -16.82 8.00
N LEU A 29 -9.94 -16.19 8.04
CA LEU A 29 -10.38 -15.21 7.02
C LEU A 29 -9.87 -13.78 7.26
N LEU A 30 -9.23 -13.49 8.39
CA LEU A 30 -8.75 -12.14 8.75
C LEU A 30 -7.31 -11.83 8.30
N ALA A 31 -6.65 -12.75 7.60
CA ALA A 31 -5.27 -12.59 7.15
C ALA A 31 -5.12 -12.32 5.64
N VAL A 32 -6.18 -11.87 4.96
CA VAL A 32 -6.02 -11.25 3.63
C VAL A 32 -5.60 -9.81 3.86
N GLY A 33 -4.35 -9.61 4.27
CA GLY A 33 -3.69 -8.32 4.16
C GLY A 33 -3.69 -7.95 2.68
N CYS A 34 -4.39 -6.88 2.30
CA CYS A 34 -4.23 -6.26 0.99
C CYS A 34 -2.77 -5.85 0.86
N THR A 35 -1.96 -6.67 0.20
CA THR A 35 -0.61 -6.29 -0.21
C THR A 35 -0.81 -5.31 -1.35
N GLU A 36 -0.82 -4.02 -1.05
CA GLU A 36 -0.88 -2.98 -2.06
C GLU A 36 0.32 -3.17 -2.99
N LYS A 37 0.03 -3.47 -4.25
CA LYS A 37 1.05 -3.79 -5.26
C LYS A 37 1.84 -2.53 -5.61
N THR A 38 3.07 -2.43 -5.16
CA THR A 38 4.00 -1.39 -5.57
C THR A 38 4.47 -1.62 -7.01
N ILE A 39 4.57 -0.54 -7.78
CA ILE A 39 5.08 -0.57 -9.16
C ILE A 39 6.55 -0.16 -9.11
N PRO A 40 7.48 -0.93 -9.72
CA PRO A 40 8.87 -0.51 -9.86
C PRO A 40 8.98 0.79 -10.65
N ILE A 41 9.82 1.71 -10.19
CA ILE A 41 10.01 3.03 -10.83
C ILE A 41 10.47 2.88 -12.29
N ARG A 42 11.32 1.88 -12.58
CA ARG A 42 11.73 1.58 -13.96
C ARG A 42 10.54 1.29 -14.89
N ASP A 43 9.48 0.65 -14.37
CA ASP A 43 8.32 0.28 -15.17
C ASP A 43 7.45 1.51 -15.47
N LEU A 44 7.36 2.45 -14.53
CA LEU A 44 6.72 3.75 -14.74
C LEU A 44 7.48 4.56 -15.80
N ALA A 45 8.81 4.57 -15.75
CA ALA A 45 9.66 5.26 -16.73
C ALA A 45 9.57 4.63 -18.12
N ALA A 46 9.56 3.29 -18.20
CA ALA A 46 9.50 2.56 -19.47
C ALA A 46 8.14 2.68 -20.19
N ASN A 47 7.06 2.86 -19.45
CA ASN A 47 5.70 2.99 -20.01
C ASN A 47 4.97 4.22 -19.45
N SER A 48 5.64 5.36 -19.47
CA SER A 48 5.13 6.61 -18.88
C SER A 48 3.76 7.02 -19.43
N ALA A 49 3.57 6.93 -20.74
CA ALA A 49 2.28 7.24 -21.36
C ALA A 49 1.14 6.31 -20.90
N GLY A 50 1.47 5.03 -20.65
CA GLY A 50 0.49 4.04 -20.18
C GLY A 50 0.05 4.26 -18.72
N TYR A 51 0.86 4.94 -17.92
CA TYR A 51 0.56 5.26 -16.52
C TYR A 51 0.08 6.70 -16.32
N ASP A 52 0.13 7.55 -17.33
CA ASP A 52 -0.27 8.95 -17.22
C ASP A 52 -1.69 9.11 -16.70
N GLY A 53 -1.87 9.95 -15.68
CA GLY A 53 -3.15 10.18 -15.02
C GLY A 53 -3.63 9.04 -14.11
N LYS A 54 -2.89 7.92 -14.00
CA LYS A 54 -3.28 6.79 -13.14
C LYS A 54 -2.73 6.94 -11.73
N THR A 55 -3.51 6.43 -10.77
CA THR A 55 -3.03 6.28 -9.40
C THR A 55 -2.06 5.10 -9.34
N VAL A 56 -0.87 5.38 -8.84
CA VAL A 56 0.23 4.43 -8.69
C VAL A 56 0.74 4.39 -7.26
N GLN A 57 1.36 3.29 -6.90
CA GLN A 57 2.05 3.16 -5.62
C GLN A 57 3.48 2.75 -5.85
N VAL A 58 4.40 3.48 -5.24
CA VAL A 58 5.85 3.21 -5.24
C VAL A 58 6.36 3.15 -3.81
N ALA A 59 7.49 2.51 -3.60
CA ALA A 59 8.12 2.47 -2.28
C ALA A 59 9.64 2.51 -2.45
N GLY A 60 10.31 3.27 -1.60
CA GLY A 60 11.76 3.41 -1.69
C GLY A 60 12.33 4.31 -0.60
N THR A 61 13.53 4.78 -0.84
CA THR A 61 14.29 5.68 0.06
C THR A 61 14.34 7.08 -0.51
N VAL A 62 14.09 8.08 0.31
CA VAL A 62 14.20 9.50 -0.07
C VAL A 62 15.67 9.87 -0.26
N LYS A 63 16.05 10.29 -1.47
CA LYS A 63 17.42 10.72 -1.82
C LYS A 63 17.64 12.20 -1.57
N SER A 64 16.67 13.02 -1.93
CA SER A 64 16.71 14.46 -1.75
C SER A 64 15.31 14.96 -1.46
N ALA A 65 15.23 16.05 -0.72
CA ALA A 65 13.96 16.67 -0.37
C ALA A 65 14.13 18.17 -0.21
N ALA A 66 13.17 18.93 -0.73
CA ALA A 66 13.08 20.37 -0.56
C ALA A 66 11.61 20.75 -0.40
N GLY A 67 11.31 21.74 0.44
CA GLY A 67 9.94 22.19 0.62
C GLY A 67 9.84 23.40 1.52
N ALA A 68 8.73 24.12 1.40
CA ALA A 68 8.36 25.24 2.24
C ALA A 68 6.83 25.39 2.28
N LEU A 69 6.31 25.91 3.39
CA LEU A 69 4.89 26.27 3.54
C LEU A 69 3.90 25.12 3.27
N GLY A 70 4.27 23.88 3.64
CA GLY A 70 3.41 22.71 3.46
C GLY A 70 3.54 22.02 2.09
N TYR A 71 4.19 22.67 1.11
CA TYR A 71 4.53 22.08 -0.18
C TYR A 71 5.91 21.45 -0.15
N GLY A 72 6.12 20.45 -0.96
CA GLY A 72 7.43 19.82 -1.08
C GLY A 72 7.64 19.10 -2.39
N VAL A 73 8.91 18.96 -2.74
CA VAL A 73 9.38 18.13 -3.84
C VAL A 73 10.48 17.24 -3.29
N TYR A 74 10.43 15.96 -3.58
CA TYR A 74 11.45 15.03 -3.16
C TYR A 74 11.67 13.92 -4.20
N GLN A 75 12.83 13.31 -4.14
CA GLN A 75 13.21 12.20 -5.02
C GLN A 75 13.20 10.90 -4.23
N ILE A 76 12.50 9.89 -4.72
CA ILE A 76 12.46 8.54 -4.18
C ILE A 76 13.20 7.57 -5.08
N ASP A 77 13.93 6.64 -4.49
CA ASP A 77 14.72 5.61 -5.15
C ASP A 77 14.29 4.24 -4.60
N ASP A 78 13.85 3.35 -5.49
CA ASP A 78 13.43 1.98 -5.16
C ASP A 78 14.48 0.92 -5.50
N GLY A 79 15.68 1.35 -5.94
CA GLY A 79 16.73 0.47 -6.43
C GLY A 79 16.62 0.10 -7.91
N THR A 80 15.49 0.38 -8.56
CA THR A 80 15.28 0.19 -10.02
C THR A 80 15.37 1.49 -10.80
N GLY A 81 15.20 2.63 -10.12
CA GLY A 81 15.24 3.96 -10.65
C GLY A 81 14.88 5.01 -9.62
N THR A 82 14.86 6.26 -10.04
CA THR A 82 14.45 7.39 -9.21
C THR A 82 13.23 8.08 -9.82
N MET A 83 12.35 8.60 -8.95
CA MET A 83 11.15 9.32 -9.35
C MET A 83 10.98 10.56 -8.50
N MET A 84 10.61 11.67 -9.16
CA MET A 84 10.26 12.90 -8.47
C MET A 84 8.83 12.79 -7.94
N VAL A 85 8.63 13.21 -6.70
CA VAL A 85 7.33 13.28 -6.05
C VAL A 85 7.07 14.71 -5.62
N VAL A 86 5.88 15.22 -5.94
CA VAL A 86 5.40 16.52 -5.51
C VAL A 86 4.34 16.30 -4.45
N THR A 87 4.46 16.96 -3.30
CA THR A 87 3.45 16.97 -2.26
C THR A 87 2.89 18.37 -2.06
N GLU A 88 1.58 18.47 -1.97
CA GLU A 88 0.86 19.72 -1.74
C GLU A 88 0.45 19.88 -0.27
N THR A 89 0.62 18.82 0.52
CA THR A 89 0.26 18.80 1.94
C THR A 89 1.30 18.04 2.74
N GLY A 90 1.56 18.48 3.99
CA GLY A 90 2.42 17.76 4.91
C GLY A 90 3.93 17.94 4.71
N GLY A 91 4.36 18.74 3.70
CA GLY A 91 5.76 19.01 3.44
C GLY A 91 6.57 17.81 2.92
N ALA A 92 7.84 18.04 2.57
CA ALA A 92 8.72 16.98 2.11
C ALA A 92 9.18 16.07 3.27
N PRO A 93 9.33 14.76 3.04
CA PRO A 93 9.88 13.84 4.04
C PRO A 93 11.37 14.07 4.26
N ALA A 94 11.91 13.54 5.35
CA ALA A 94 13.35 13.60 5.60
C ALA A 94 14.15 12.77 4.59
N GLN A 95 15.32 13.28 4.20
CA GLN A 95 16.27 12.51 3.40
C GLN A 95 16.68 11.22 4.14
N GLY A 96 16.77 10.11 3.43
CA GLY A 96 17.08 8.80 3.99
C GLY A 96 15.86 8.05 4.53
N ALA A 97 14.69 8.68 4.63
CA ALA A 97 13.47 8.02 5.07
C ALA A 97 13.06 6.92 4.07
N LYS A 98 12.63 5.76 4.61
CA LYS A 98 12.00 4.69 3.83
C LYS A 98 10.50 4.88 3.85
N ILE A 99 9.90 5.09 2.69
CA ILE A 99 8.48 5.45 2.56
C ILE A 99 7.79 4.66 1.44
N GLY A 100 6.49 4.51 1.58
CA GLY A 100 5.59 4.16 0.49
C GLY A 100 4.77 5.39 0.11
N VAL A 101 4.59 5.61 -1.17
CA VAL A 101 3.86 6.77 -1.74
C VAL A 101 2.75 6.26 -2.65
N LEU A 102 1.55 6.73 -2.39
CA LEU A 102 0.39 6.60 -3.26
C LEU A 102 0.11 7.96 -3.90
N GLY A 103 0.00 8.03 -5.21
CA GLY A 103 -0.25 9.30 -5.90
C GLY A 103 -0.64 9.11 -7.34
N VAL A 104 -0.91 10.23 -8.03
CA VAL A 104 -1.19 10.24 -9.47
C VAL A 104 0.11 10.45 -10.23
N PHE A 105 0.39 9.56 -11.17
CA PHE A 105 1.54 9.70 -12.06
C PHE A 105 1.21 10.64 -13.20
N HIS A 106 2.11 11.56 -13.48
CA HIS A 106 2.06 12.46 -14.63
C HIS A 106 3.35 12.30 -15.43
N SER A 107 3.22 11.94 -16.71
CA SER A 107 4.35 11.76 -17.62
C SER A 107 5.02 13.08 -18.03
N ALA A 108 4.28 14.20 -17.95
CA ALA A 108 4.77 15.55 -18.23
C ALA A 108 4.17 16.52 -17.20
N PHE A 109 4.99 16.98 -16.27
CA PHE A 109 4.61 17.93 -15.22
C PHE A 109 5.65 19.06 -15.16
N THR A 110 5.19 20.30 -15.05
CA THR A 110 6.09 21.44 -14.98
C THR A 110 6.51 21.72 -13.55
N VAL A 111 7.80 21.61 -13.28
CA VAL A 111 8.43 21.98 -12.00
C VAL A 111 9.40 23.15 -12.28
N GLY A 112 9.02 24.34 -11.90
CA GLY A 112 9.79 25.54 -12.27
C GLY A 112 9.77 25.76 -13.77
N THR A 113 10.91 25.60 -14.44
CA THR A 113 11.08 25.72 -15.91
C THR A 113 11.19 24.36 -16.61
N ASP A 114 11.28 23.27 -15.85
CA ASP A 114 11.51 21.93 -16.39
C ASP A 114 10.22 21.13 -16.49
N VAL A 115 10.10 20.32 -17.56
CA VAL A 115 9.02 19.35 -17.73
C VAL A 115 9.58 17.98 -17.43
N VAL A 116 9.05 17.34 -16.40
CA VAL A 116 9.53 16.06 -15.88
C VAL A 116 8.36 15.12 -15.57
N ALA A 117 8.64 13.82 -15.51
CA ALA A 117 7.68 12.86 -14.98
C ALA A 117 7.67 12.93 -13.44
N VAL A 118 6.49 12.99 -12.85
CA VAL A 118 6.33 13.09 -11.40
C VAL A 118 5.18 12.22 -10.90
N ILE A 119 5.20 11.94 -9.59
CA ILE A 119 4.02 11.47 -8.85
C ILE A 119 3.53 12.64 -7.99
N VAL A 120 2.26 13.02 -8.15
CA VAL A 120 1.58 13.94 -7.23
C VAL A 120 1.04 13.13 -6.07
N GLU A 121 1.64 13.32 -4.89
CA GLU A 121 1.36 12.55 -3.69
C GLU A 121 -0.08 12.78 -3.20
N LYS A 122 -0.79 11.68 -2.92
CA LYS A 122 -2.07 11.68 -2.21
C LYS A 122 -1.90 11.19 -0.78
N GLU A 123 -1.06 10.19 -0.59
CA GLU A 123 -0.82 9.57 0.70
C GLU A 123 0.62 9.07 0.79
N ARG A 124 1.20 9.19 1.97
CA ARG A 124 2.54 8.69 2.29
C ARG A 124 2.50 7.88 3.58
N ARG A 125 3.19 6.76 3.60
CA ARG A 125 3.39 5.91 4.78
C ARG A 125 4.86 5.70 5.04
N THR A 126 5.30 5.83 6.26
CA THR A 126 6.64 5.43 6.70
C THR A 126 6.70 3.90 6.76
N ARG A 127 7.81 3.32 6.34
CA ARG A 127 8.07 1.88 6.37
C ARG A 127 9.18 1.54 7.36
#